data_ebbefc8611ab4b889358d0375da0192d
#
_entry.id   ebbefc8611ab4b889358d0375da0192d
#
_cell.length_a   1.000
_cell.length_b   1.000
_cell.length_c   1.000
_cell.angle_alpha   90.00
_cell.angle_beta   90.00
_cell.angle_gamma   90.00
#
_symmetry.space_group_name_H-M   'P 1'
#
loop_
_entity.id
_entity.type
_entity.pdbx_description
1 polymer ?
#
loop_
_entity_poly.entity_id
_entity_poly.type
_entity_poly.pdbx_seq_one_letter_code
_entity_poly.pdbx_strand_id
1 'polypeptide(L)'
;MQFELPCNTAVTQGLHHGLVDKQTEFVLRTIEERDIRFVRLWFTDVLGTLKSVAIAPAELEGAFSEGIGFDGSAIEGFARVYESDMLAKPDPETFSILPWRGEENSVARMFCDIQLPDGSPSWADPRHVLTRALSKAADKGFTFYTHPEIEFFLFKNQPEKGQQPVPVDEVGYFDHSPSGVGYDFRRQAITMLESMGISVEFSHHEGAPGQQEIDLRYADALTTADNIMTFRVVMKEVALAQGVYASFMPKPFSQYPGSGMHTHLSLFEGDRNAFYEAGADYQLSKTGRQFIAGLLKHAPEITAVTNQWVNSYKRLSGGGEAPSFICWGHNNRSALIRVPMYKPAKGNSTRIEFRSLDSACNPY
;
A
#
# COMPACT_ATOMS: atom_id res chain seq x y z
N MET A 1 0.00 -13.35 -49.79
CA MET A 1 -0.01 -11.90 -49.56
C MET A 1 -0.53 -11.73 -48.14
N GLN A 2 0.37 -11.72 -47.15
CA GLN A 2 0.04 -11.48 -45.75
C GLN A 2 0.15 -9.97 -45.53
N PHE A 3 -0.95 -9.33 -45.12
CA PHE A 3 -0.94 -7.94 -44.63
C PHE A 3 -0.65 -7.99 -43.15
N GLU A 4 0.57 -7.62 -42.79
CA GLU A 4 0.90 -7.20 -41.40
C GLU A 4 0.34 -5.81 -41.15
N LEU A 5 -0.58 -5.69 -40.20
CA LEU A 5 -1.00 -4.38 -39.66
C LEU A 5 0.07 -3.91 -38.69
N PRO A 6 0.55 -2.67 -38.76
CA PRO A 6 1.53 -2.13 -37.82
C PRO A 6 0.90 -1.98 -36.44
N CYS A 7 1.54 -2.60 -35.46
CA CYS A 7 1.21 -2.46 -34.05
C CYS A 7 1.34 -1.00 -33.61
N ASN A 8 0.28 -0.44 -33.06
CA ASN A 8 0.12 0.98 -32.73
C ASN A 8 0.81 1.36 -31.40
N THR A 9 2.04 0.91 -31.17
CA THR A 9 2.83 1.21 -29.97
C THR A 9 3.31 2.68 -29.88
N ALA A 10 3.41 3.35 -31.00
CA ALA A 10 3.90 4.74 -31.04
C ALA A 10 2.86 5.76 -30.53
N VAL A 11 1.56 5.48 -30.66
CA VAL A 11 0.49 6.40 -30.24
C VAL A 11 0.29 6.38 -28.73
N THR A 12 0.40 5.20 -28.12
CA THR A 12 0.32 5.05 -26.64
C THR A 12 1.54 5.64 -25.94
N GLN A 13 2.73 5.50 -26.47
CA GLN A 13 3.94 6.13 -25.93
C GLN A 13 3.92 7.66 -26.04
N GLY A 14 3.44 8.20 -27.14
CA GLY A 14 3.32 9.66 -27.33
C GLY A 14 2.29 10.31 -26.41
N LEU A 15 1.17 9.64 -26.12
CA LEU A 15 0.16 10.13 -25.18
C LEU A 15 0.66 10.09 -23.72
N HIS A 16 1.40 9.03 -23.36
CA HIS A 16 1.96 8.92 -22.02
C HIS A 16 3.06 9.97 -21.78
N HIS A 17 3.94 10.18 -22.75
CA HIS A 17 5.00 11.21 -22.64
C HIS A 17 4.42 12.62 -22.50
N GLY A 18 3.40 12.96 -23.29
CA GLY A 18 2.74 14.28 -23.19
C GLY A 18 1.93 14.50 -21.89
N LEU A 19 1.51 13.44 -21.21
CA LEU A 19 0.86 13.53 -19.90
C LEU A 19 1.89 13.71 -18.78
N VAL A 20 2.99 12.99 -18.82
CA VAL A 20 4.10 13.14 -17.85
C VAL A 20 4.69 14.55 -17.91
N ASP A 21 4.90 15.12 -19.10
CA ASP A 21 5.37 16.49 -19.26
C ASP A 21 4.42 17.51 -18.60
N LYS A 22 3.10 17.36 -18.80
CA LYS A 22 2.09 18.24 -18.19
C LYS A 22 2.05 18.11 -16.67
N GLN A 23 2.20 16.90 -16.15
CA GLN A 23 2.20 16.67 -14.71
C GLN A 23 3.47 17.25 -14.08
N THR A 24 4.61 17.10 -14.73
CA THR A 24 5.88 17.72 -14.31
C THR A 24 5.75 19.26 -14.26
N GLU A 25 5.22 19.88 -15.30
CA GLU A 25 4.94 21.33 -15.32
C GLU A 25 4.00 21.77 -14.19
N PHE A 26 2.94 20.99 -13.93
CA PHE A 26 2.03 21.24 -12.83
C PHE A 26 2.74 21.18 -11.47
N VAL A 27 3.60 20.18 -11.25
CA VAL A 27 4.36 20.04 -10.01
C VAL A 27 5.31 21.21 -9.80
N LEU A 28 6.11 21.57 -10.82
CA LEU A 28 7.06 22.69 -10.74
C LEU A 28 6.36 24.01 -10.42
N ARG A 29 5.25 24.29 -11.12
CA ARG A 29 4.44 25.48 -10.86
C ARG A 29 3.83 25.47 -9.44
N THR A 30 3.31 24.32 -8.98
CA THR A 30 2.72 24.23 -7.64
C THR A 30 3.75 24.46 -6.54
N ILE A 31 4.97 23.98 -6.75
CA ILE A 31 6.08 24.20 -5.83
C ILE A 31 6.40 25.69 -5.68
N GLU A 32 6.43 26.42 -6.81
CA GLU A 32 6.66 27.86 -6.82
C GLU A 32 5.49 28.62 -6.18
N GLU A 33 4.26 28.37 -6.61
CA GLU A 33 3.05 29.05 -6.13
C GLU A 33 2.78 28.82 -4.63
N ARG A 34 3.17 27.67 -4.08
CA ARG A 34 2.96 27.29 -2.67
C ARG A 34 4.18 27.52 -1.78
N ASP A 35 5.26 28.10 -2.31
CA ASP A 35 6.53 28.33 -1.60
C ASP A 35 7.03 27.06 -0.87
N ILE A 36 7.00 25.92 -1.59
CA ILE A 36 7.45 24.64 -1.03
C ILE A 36 8.96 24.68 -0.88
N ARG A 37 9.46 24.44 0.34
CA ARG A 37 10.87 24.57 0.70
C ARG A 37 11.68 23.30 0.52
N PHE A 38 11.04 22.13 0.64
CA PHE A 38 11.68 20.83 0.52
C PHE A 38 10.79 19.87 -0.23
N VAL A 39 11.38 19.07 -1.09
CA VAL A 39 10.71 17.95 -1.75
C VAL A 39 11.35 16.66 -1.26
N ARG A 40 10.53 15.80 -0.64
CA ARG A 40 10.97 14.48 -0.19
C ARG A 40 10.74 13.46 -1.29
N LEU A 41 11.79 12.78 -1.68
CA LEU A 41 11.76 11.65 -2.59
C LEU A 41 11.64 10.38 -1.75
N TRP A 42 10.54 9.64 -1.95
CA TRP A 42 10.19 8.45 -1.20
C TRP A 42 10.35 7.19 -2.05
N PHE A 43 10.94 6.16 -1.48
CA PHE A 43 11.00 4.82 -2.06
C PHE A 43 11.10 3.79 -0.93
N THR A 44 11.03 2.50 -1.24
CA THR A 44 11.11 1.44 -0.21
C THR A 44 12.27 0.51 -0.48
N ASP A 45 12.83 -0.06 0.59
CA ASP A 45 13.70 -1.22 0.48
C ASP A 45 12.88 -2.51 0.27
N VAL A 46 13.56 -3.65 0.12
CA VAL A 46 12.91 -4.95 -0.09
C VAL A 46 12.01 -5.39 1.07
N LEU A 47 12.24 -4.86 2.27
CA LEU A 47 11.42 -5.14 3.45
C LEU A 47 10.21 -4.20 3.58
N GLY A 48 10.03 -3.25 2.66
CA GLY A 48 8.96 -2.26 2.72
C GLY A 48 9.21 -1.13 3.71
N THR A 49 10.47 -0.92 4.13
CA THR A 49 10.84 0.23 4.96
C THR A 49 10.93 1.46 4.08
N LEU A 50 10.21 2.53 4.44
CA LEU A 50 10.23 3.78 3.70
C LEU A 50 11.61 4.44 3.84
N LYS A 51 12.21 4.75 2.72
CA LYS A 51 13.42 5.58 2.58
C LYS A 51 13.03 6.96 2.07
N SER A 52 13.75 7.98 2.49
CA SER A 52 13.47 9.36 2.10
C SER A 52 14.75 10.18 2.00
N VAL A 53 14.91 10.89 0.89
CA VAL A 53 15.89 11.96 0.75
C VAL A 53 15.13 13.26 0.49
N ALA A 54 15.65 14.38 0.99
CA ALA A 54 15.08 15.69 0.73
C ALA A 54 15.98 16.44 -0.25
N ILE A 55 15.38 17.03 -1.28
CA ILE A 55 16.06 17.89 -2.25
C ILE A 55 15.49 19.30 -2.20
N ALA A 56 16.30 20.29 -2.59
CA ALA A 56 15.83 21.64 -2.80
C ALA A 56 14.95 21.70 -4.05
N PRO A 57 13.95 22.61 -4.11
CA PRO A 57 13.12 22.79 -5.30
C PRO A 57 13.90 23.03 -6.58
N ALA A 58 15.04 23.73 -6.51
CA ALA A 58 15.89 24.01 -7.66
C ALA A 58 16.49 22.74 -8.32
N GLU A 59 16.58 21.63 -7.58
CA GLU A 59 17.12 20.36 -8.09
C GLU A 59 16.05 19.48 -8.77
N LEU A 60 14.78 19.87 -8.68
CA LEU A 60 13.68 18.99 -9.07
C LEU A 60 13.59 18.79 -10.59
N GLU A 61 13.87 19.83 -11.38
CA GLU A 61 13.87 19.72 -12.85
C GLU A 61 14.93 18.71 -13.33
N GLY A 62 16.14 18.78 -12.72
CA GLY A 62 17.19 17.79 -12.93
C GLY A 62 16.79 16.38 -12.46
N ALA A 63 16.11 16.29 -11.31
CA ALA A 63 15.62 15.03 -10.80
C ALA A 63 14.59 14.36 -11.72
N PHE A 64 13.71 15.14 -12.35
CA PHE A 64 12.77 14.61 -13.35
C PHE A 64 13.45 14.17 -14.65
N SER A 65 14.51 14.83 -15.07
CA SER A 65 15.22 14.49 -16.31
C SER A 65 16.20 13.31 -16.12
N GLU A 66 17.02 13.37 -15.07
CA GLU A 66 18.17 12.46 -14.89
C GLU A 66 18.04 11.53 -13.68
N GLY A 67 17.14 11.84 -12.73
CA GLY A 67 17.08 11.18 -11.42
C GLY A 67 18.10 11.76 -10.44
N ILE A 68 18.03 11.31 -9.18
CA ILE A 68 18.97 11.68 -8.11
C ILE A 68 19.83 10.47 -7.78
N GLY A 69 21.15 10.63 -7.91
CA GLY A 69 22.13 9.60 -7.59
C GLY A 69 22.22 9.32 -6.08
N PHE A 70 22.31 8.06 -5.71
CA PHE A 70 22.54 7.64 -4.32
C PHE A 70 23.29 6.30 -4.26
N ASP A 71 23.85 6.00 -3.08
CA ASP A 71 24.53 4.72 -2.80
C ASP A 71 23.52 3.63 -2.45
N GLY A 72 23.17 2.79 -3.43
CA GLY A 72 22.26 1.66 -3.27
C GLY A 72 22.81 0.57 -2.37
N SER A 73 24.13 0.49 -2.12
CA SER A 73 24.70 -0.51 -1.22
C SER A 73 24.36 -0.27 0.25
N ALA A 74 23.97 0.96 0.59
CA ALA A 74 23.47 1.33 1.90
C ALA A 74 21.98 0.99 2.10
N ILE A 75 21.29 0.51 1.05
CA ILE A 75 19.86 0.15 1.08
C ILE A 75 19.73 -1.38 1.06
N GLU A 76 18.97 -1.90 2.01
CA GLU A 76 18.76 -3.35 2.16
C GLU A 76 18.23 -4.00 0.88
N GLY A 77 19.01 -4.91 0.30
CA GLY A 77 18.66 -5.70 -0.85
C GLY A 77 18.83 -5.01 -2.21
N PHE A 78 19.33 -3.75 -2.28
CA PHE A 78 19.42 -3.03 -3.58
C PHE A 78 20.66 -3.38 -4.38
N ALA A 79 21.85 -3.14 -3.83
CA ALA A 79 23.09 -3.32 -4.58
C ALA A 79 24.23 -3.84 -3.71
N ARG A 80 25.30 -4.30 -4.36
CA ARG A 80 26.57 -4.60 -3.70
C ARG A 80 27.47 -3.36 -3.73
N VAL A 81 28.46 -3.30 -2.82
CA VAL A 81 29.35 -2.14 -2.68
C VAL A 81 30.05 -1.72 -4.00
N TYR A 82 30.37 -2.66 -4.87
CA TYR A 82 31.03 -2.39 -6.16
C TYR A 82 30.03 -2.12 -7.32
N GLU A 83 28.72 -2.14 -7.05
CA GLU A 83 27.64 -1.85 -8.00
C GLU A 83 26.66 -0.84 -7.34
N SER A 84 27.21 0.12 -6.58
CA SER A 84 26.42 0.87 -5.61
C SER A 84 25.63 2.05 -6.20
N ASP A 85 26.07 2.61 -7.31
CA ASP A 85 25.43 3.79 -7.88
C ASP A 85 24.05 3.45 -8.44
N MET A 86 23.05 4.15 -7.93
CA MET A 86 21.64 4.01 -8.35
C MET A 86 21.00 5.39 -8.48
N LEU A 87 19.90 5.46 -9.21
CA LEU A 87 19.13 6.68 -9.43
C LEU A 87 17.72 6.54 -8.84
N ALA A 88 17.29 7.54 -8.08
CA ALA A 88 15.90 7.72 -7.67
C ALA A 88 15.21 8.67 -8.65
N LYS A 89 14.28 8.17 -9.45
CA LYS A 89 13.52 8.91 -10.46
C LYS A 89 12.14 9.26 -9.90
N PRO A 90 11.84 10.54 -9.62
CA PRO A 90 10.54 10.91 -9.08
C PRO A 90 9.40 10.66 -10.07
N ASP A 91 8.28 10.14 -9.55
CA ASP A 91 7.03 10.00 -10.28
C ASP A 91 6.14 11.21 -9.99
N PRO A 92 5.97 12.15 -10.95
CA PRO A 92 5.21 13.37 -10.74
C PRO A 92 3.72 13.12 -10.46
N GLU A 93 3.15 11.98 -10.87
CA GLU A 93 1.76 11.63 -10.60
C GLU A 93 1.50 11.41 -9.11
N THR A 94 2.54 11.10 -8.35
CA THR A 94 2.46 10.85 -6.90
C THR A 94 2.69 12.10 -6.04
N PHE A 95 2.86 13.27 -6.65
CA PHE A 95 3.09 14.52 -5.91
C PHE A 95 2.01 14.79 -4.87
N SER A 96 2.43 15.10 -3.64
CA SER A 96 1.52 15.48 -2.56
C SER A 96 2.21 16.40 -1.55
N ILE A 97 1.50 17.43 -1.10
CA ILE A 97 1.95 18.30 -0.01
C ILE A 97 1.71 17.59 1.31
N LEU A 98 2.68 17.66 2.23
CA LEU A 98 2.61 17.02 3.55
C LEU A 98 1.90 17.95 4.55
N PRO A 99 0.67 17.64 4.99
CA PRO A 99 -0.16 18.58 5.76
C PRO A 99 0.34 18.84 7.19
N TRP A 100 1.19 17.96 7.73
CA TRP A 100 1.70 18.06 9.10
C TRP A 100 2.94 18.95 9.27
N ARG A 101 3.43 19.58 8.19
CA ARG A 101 4.63 20.46 8.25
C ARG A 101 4.32 21.94 8.35
N GLY A 102 3.04 22.31 8.35
CA GLY A 102 2.58 23.68 8.44
C GLY A 102 2.72 24.46 7.13
N GLU A 103 2.16 25.67 7.08
CA GLU A 103 2.16 26.50 5.87
C GLU A 103 3.49 27.24 5.65
N GLU A 104 4.17 27.66 6.73
CA GLU A 104 5.40 28.45 6.66
C GLU A 104 6.63 27.66 6.18
N ASN A 105 6.61 26.32 6.30
CA ASN A 105 7.68 25.43 5.87
C ASN A 105 7.12 24.27 5.06
N SER A 106 6.34 24.58 4.04
CA SER A 106 5.67 23.57 3.21
C SER A 106 6.66 22.56 2.65
N VAL A 107 6.33 21.30 2.82
CA VAL A 107 7.10 20.15 2.34
C VAL A 107 6.19 19.32 1.45
N ALA A 108 6.68 18.92 0.28
CA ALA A 108 6.02 17.96 -0.57
C ALA A 108 6.77 16.63 -0.62
N ARG A 109 6.12 15.59 -1.12
CA ARG A 109 6.74 14.31 -1.41
C ARG A 109 6.35 13.80 -2.79
N MET A 110 7.21 12.98 -3.38
CA MET A 110 6.89 12.10 -4.51
C MET A 110 7.48 10.72 -4.24
N PHE A 111 6.80 9.67 -4.73
CA PHE A 111 7.41 8.35 -4.82
C PHE A 111 8.38 8.31 -5.99
N CYS A 112 9.39 7.46 -5.89
CA CYS A 112 10.42 7.28 -6.92
C CYS A 112 10.46 5.84 -7.38
N ASP A 113 10.71 5.67 -8.67
CA ASP A 113 11.20 4.43 -9.24
C ASP A 113 12.73 4.40 -9.15
N ILE A 114 13.29 3.26 -8.80
CA ILE A 114 14.74 3.09 -8.69
C ILE A 114 15.30 2.53 -10.00
N GLN A 115 16.32 3.19 -10.51
CA GLN A 115 16.98 2.85 -11.77
C GLN A 115 18.47 2.58 -11.57
N LEU A 116 19.05 1.81 -12.48
CA LEU A 116 20.48 1.67 -12.64
C LEU A 116 21.07 2.91 -13.33
N PRO A 117 22.40 3.12 -13.29
CA PRO A 117 23.03 4.31 -13.91
C PRO A 117 22.76 4.47 -15.42
N ASP A 118 22.43 3.39 -16.11
CA ASP A 118 22.07 3.41 -17.53
C ASP A 118 20.59 3.76 -17.79
N GLY A 119 19.83 4.09 -16.73
CA GLY A 119 18.40 4.41 -16.77
C GLY A 119 17.48 3.19 -16.82
N SER A 120 18.01 1.97 -16.84
CA SER A 120 17.18 0.77 -16.78
C SER A 120 16.60 0.57 -15.38
N PRO A 121 15.35 0.05 -15.25
CA PRO A 121 14.74 -0.19 -13.96
C PRO A 121 15.51 -1.18 -13.10
N SER A 122 15.65 -0.90 -11.81
CA SER A 122 16.23 -1.84 -10.86
C SER A 122 15.28 -2.99 -10.56
N TRP A 123 15.79 -4.22 -10.62
CA TRP A 123 15.03 -5.42 -10.23
C TRP A 123 14.82 -5.54 -8.72
N ALA A 124 15.60 -4.81 -7.93
CA ALA A 124 15.48 -4.79 -6.48
C ALA A 124 14.46 -3.75 -5.99
N ASP A 125 13.94 -2.90 -6.87
CA ASP A 125 12.90 -1.93 -6.54
C ASP A 125 11.54 -2.62 -6.41
N PRO A 126 10.93 -2.67 -5.21
CA PRO A 126 9.61 -3.28 -5.02
C PRO A 126 8.52 -2.62 -5.87
N ARG A 127 8.57 -1.29 -6.03
CA ARG A 127 7.60 -0.55 -6.85
C ARG A 127 7.68 -0.98 -8.31
N HIS A 128 8.89 -1.20 -8.84
CA HIS A 128 9.09 -1.75 -10.18
C HIS A 128 8.60 -3.19 -10.30
N VAL A 129 8.78 -4.03 -9.28
CA VAL A 129 8.26 -5.41 -9.29
C VAL A 129 6.75 -5.42 -9.45
N LEU A 130 6.03 -4.56 -8.72
CA LEU A 130 4.59 -4.41 -8.86
C LEU A 130 4.20 -3.88 -10.25
N THR A 131 4.82 -2.79 -10.72
CA THR A 131 4.55 -2.21 -12.04
C THR A 131 4.70 -3.25 -13.16
N ARG A 132 5.73 -4.09 -13.08
CA ARG A 132 5.95 -5.17 -14.04
C ARG A 132 4.87 -6.26 -13.95
N ALA A 133 4.39 -6.58 -12.75
CA ALA A 133 3.27 -7.51 -12.57
C ALA A 133 1.96 -6.95 -13.15
N LEU A 134 1.71 -5.65 -12.95
CA LEU A 134 0.55 -4.94 -13.50
C LEU A 134 0.61 -4.87 -15.03
N SER A 135 1.79 -4.64 -15.62
CA SER A 135 1.97 -4.71 -17.08
C SER A 135 1.60 -6.07 -17.64
N LYS A 136 2.00 -7.17 -16.97
CA LYS A 136 1.60 -8.53 -17.39
C LYS A 136 0.08 -8.77 -17.26
N ALA A 137 -0.58 -8.12 -16.31
CA ALA A 137 -2.04 -8.18 -16.20
C ALA A 137 -2.70 -7.39 -17.33
N ALA A 138 -2.18 -6.21 -17.64
CA ALA A 138 -2.65 -5.36 -18.74
C ALA A 138 -2.48 -6.03 -20.12
N ASP A 139 -1.38 -6.74 -20.37
CA ASP A 139 -1.16 -7.54 -21.59
C ASP A 139 -2.23 -8.64 -21.78
N LYS A 140 -2.89 -9.05 -20.69
CA LYS A 140 -4.01 -10.00 -20.68
C LYS A 140 -5.38 -9.31 -20.70
N GLY A 141 -5.42 -7.98 -20.80
CA GLY A 141 -6.64 -7.18 -20.79
C GLY A 141 -7.20 -6.88 -19.40
N PHE A 142 -6.44 -7.10 -18.32
CA PHE A 142 -6.90 -6.90 -16.95
C PHE A 142 -6.33 -5.64 -16.30
N THR A 143 -7.19 -4.92 -15.59
CA THR A 143 -6.79 -3.96 -14.56
C THR A 143 -6.96 -4.61 -13.18
N PHE A 144 -5.96 -4.48 -12.32
CA PHE A 144 -5.94 -5.05 -10.98
C PHE A 144 -6.24 -3.99 -9.94
N TYR A 145 -7.31 -4.18 -9.18
CA TYR A 145 -7.73 -3.30 -8.09
C TYR A 145 -7.58 -3.99 -6.75
N THR A 146 -7.19 -3.21 -5.76
CA THR A 146 -7.03 -3.66 -4.37
C THR A 146 -7.71 -2.71 -3.40
N HIS A 147 -8.15 -3.27 -2.25
CA HIS A 147 -8.78 -2.55 -1.16
C HIS A 147 -8.26 -3.14 0.16
N PRO A 148 -7.36 -2.46 0.87
CA PRO A 148 -6.80 -2.94 2.13
C PRO A 148 -7.64 -2.49 3.31
N GLU A 149 -7.85 -3.41 4.28
CA GLU A 149 -8.31 -3.17 5.63
C GLU A 149 -7.06 -3.16 6.52
N ILE A 150 -6.70 -2.01 7.12
CA ILE A 150 -5.39 -1.85 7.76
C ILE A 150 -5.56 -1.74 9.27
N GLU A 151 -5.18 -2.81 9.97
CA GLU A 151 -5.19 -2.85 11.43
C GLU A 151 -3.85 -2.38 12.01
N PHE A 152 -3.91 -1.69 13.14
CA PHE A 152 -2.74 -1.24 13.88
C PHE A 152 -3.06 -1.01 15.35
N PHE A 153 -2.03 -0.92 16.19
CA PHE A 153 -2.19 -0.64 17.62
C PHE A 153 -1.78 0.79 17.96
N LEU A 154 -2.48 1.38 18.92
CA LEU A 154 -2.08 2.61 19.61
C LEU A 154 -1.62 2.28 21.01
N PHE A 155 -0.39 2.69 21.34
CA PHE A 155 0.20 2.57 22.67
C PHE A 155 0.35 3.95 23.33
N LYS A 156 0.30 4.00 24.65
CA LYS A 156 0.47 5.25 25.42
C LYS A 156 1.82 5.92 25.14
N ASN A 157 2.84 5.12 24.84
CA ASN A 157 4.19 5.58 24.51
C ASN A 157 4.91 4.54 23.67
N GLN A 158 6.01 4.91 23.04
CA GLN A 158 6.89 3.93 22.37
C GLN A 158 7.47 2.98 23.43
N PRO A 159 7.26 1.65 23.28
CA PRO A 159 7.81 0.69 24.22
C PRO A 159 9.34 0.69 24.19
N GLU A 160 9.98 0.66 25.36
CA GLU A 160 11.42 0.43 25.46
C GLU A 160 11.75 -1.05 25.21
N LYS A 161 13.01 -1.32 24.87
CA LYS A 161 13.45 -2.70 24.60
C LYS A 161 13.19 -3.60 25.81
N GLY A 162 12.40 -4.64 25.61
CA GLY A 162 12.03 -5.61 26.64
C GLY A 162 10.81 -5.23 27.50
N GLN A 163 10.24 -4.07 27.30
CA GLN A 163 8.99 -3.66 27.95
C GLN A 163 7.77 -4.15 27.16
N GLN A 164 6.71 -4.50 27.87
CA GLN A 164 5.41 -4.77 27.26
C GLN A 164 4.77 -3.44 26.85
N PRO A 165 4.22 -3.34 25.63
CA PRO A 165 3.48 -2.16 25.22
C PRO A 165 2.24 -1.97 26.09
N VAL A 166 1.85 -0.71 26.35
CA VAL A 166 0.67 -0.36 27.10
C VAL A 166 -0.37 0.24 26.14
N PRO A 167 -1.53 -0.43 25.93
CA PRO A 167 -2.58 0.09 25.07
C PRO A 167 -3.11 1.45 25.53
N VAL A 168 -3.62 2.27 24.62
CA VAL A 168 -4.23 3.57 24.96
C VAL A 168 -5.56 3.44 25.70
N ASP A 169 -6.24 2.30 25.52
CA ASP A 169 -7.57 2.00 26.07
C ASP A 169 -7.75 0.49 26.32
N GLU A 170 -8.92 0.12 26.86
CA GLU A 170 -9.34 -1.25 27.17
C GLU A 170 -10.68 -1.59 26.50
N VAL A 171 -11.10 -0.83 25.46
CA VAL A 171 -12.34 -1.07 24.74
C VAL A 171 -12.19 -2.13 23.67
N GLY A 172 -13.26 -2.59 23.07
CA GLY A 172 -13.30 -3.72 22.15
C GLY A 172 -13.93 -3.39 20.79
N TYR A 173 -14.26 -4.44 20.06
CA TYR A 173 -14.76 -4.36 18.68
C TYR A 173 -16.02 -3.50 18.56
N PHE A 174 -15.95 -2.47 17.72
CA PHE A 174 -17.00 -1.49 17.46
C PHE A 174 -17.42 -0.64 18.65
N ASP A 175 -16.73 -0.72 19.79
CA ASP A 175 -17.05 0.13 20.93
C ASP A 175 -16.92 1.61 20.56
N HIS A 176 -17.97 2.36 20.91
CA HIS A 176 -17.99 3.81 20.73
C HIS A 176 -17.68 4.53 22.04
N SER A 177 -16.47 5.05 22.15
CA SER A 177 -16.01 5.85 23.29
C SER A 177 -15.73 7.29 22.84
N PRO A 178 -16.69 8.23 23.01
CA PRO A 178 -16.54 9.62 22.53
C PRO A 178 -15.36 10.38 23.13
N SER A 179 -14.95 10.02 24.34
CA SER A 179 -13.79 10.60 25.04
C SER A 179 -12.50 9.77 24.83
N GLY A 180 -12.57 8.71 24.05
CA GLY A 180 -11.42 7.81 23.82
C GLY A 180 -10.41 8.38 22.84
N VAL A 181 -9.13 8.21 23.15
CA VAL A 181 -8.00 8.61 22.28
C VAL A 181 -8.15 8.02 20.89
N GLY A 182 -8.53 6.75 20.77
CA GLY A 182 -8.68 6.05 19.50
C GLY A 182 -9.72 6.69 18.57
N TYR A 183 -10.84 7.20 19.10
CA TYR A 183 -11.85 7.88 18.30
C TYR A 183 -11.33 9.19 17.70
N ASP A 184 -10.72 10.04 18.50
CA ASP A 184 -10.16 11.31 18.02
C ASP A 184 -8.97 11.08 17.09
N PHE A 185 -8.17 10.08 17.37
CA PHE A 185 -7.06 9.66 16.51
C PHE A 185 -7.55 9.31 15.10
N ARG A 186 -8.53 8.39 14.96
CA ARG A 186 -9.07 8.01 13.66
C ARG A 186 -9.65 9.21 12.90
N ARG A 187 -10.39 10.08 13.60
CA ARG A 187 -10.95 11.30 13.00
C ARG A 187 -9.86 12.20 12.40
N GLN A 188 -8.79 12.46 13.15
CA GLN A 188 -7.67 13.28 12.66
C GLN A 188 -6.90 12.59 11.53
N ALA A 189 -6.63 11.30 11.66
CA ALA A 189 -5.94 10.53 10.65
C ALA A 189 -6.69 10.49 9.32
N ILE A 190 -8.01 10.27 9.35
CA ILE A 190 -8.87 10.27 8.16
C ILE A 190 -8.87 11.65 7.51
N THR A 191 -9.07 12.72 8.29
CA THR A 191 -9.03 14.09 7.76
C THR A 191 -7.70 14.38 7.06
N MET A 192 -6.59 13.91 7.61
CA MET A 192 -5.26 14.09 7.03
C MET A 192 -5.09 13.26 5.76
N LEU A 193 -5.51 12.02 5.73
CA LEU A 193 -5.49 11.17 4.53
C LEU A 193 -6.32 11.77 3.39
N GLU A 194 -7.54 12.22 3.69
CA GLU A 194 -8.45 12.83 2.70
C GLU A 194 -7.89 14.14 2.14
N SER A 195 -7.20 14.95 2.97
CA SER A 195 -6.51 16.16 2.51
C SER A 195 -5.37 15.88 1.52
N MET A 196 -4.84 14.65 1.53
CA MET A 196 -3.83 14.15 0.59
C MET A 196 -4.45 13.39 -0.60
N GLY A 197 -5.78 13.40 -0.75
CA GLY A 197 -6.48 12.68 -1.82
C GLY A 197 -6.64 11.18 -1.58
N ILE A 198 -6.33 10.68 -0.38
CA ILE A 198 -6.45 9.26 -0.03
C ILE A 198 -7.82 9.03 0.61
N SER A 199 -8.73 8.40 -0.14
CA SER A 199 -10.09 8.15 0.33
C SER A 199 -10.16 6.98 1.32
N VAL A 200 -10.89 7.19 2.41
CA VAL A 200 -11.20 6.19 3.42
C VAL A 200 -12.64 5.68 3.21
N GLU A 201 -12.88 4.38 3.39
CA GLU A 201 -14.21 3.78 3.31
C GLU A 201 -14.80 3.51 4.69
N PHE A 202 -13.98 3.02 5.62
CA PHE A 202 -14.45 2.54 6.91
C PHE A 202 -13.41 2.78 8.01
N SER A 203 -13.85 2.91 9.27
CA SER A 203 -12.95 2.94 10.42
C SER A 203 -13.67 2.59 11.71
N HIS A 204 -13.02 1.82 12.56
CA HIS A 204 -13.56 1.42 13.85
C HIS A 204 -12.46 1.02 14.84
N HIS A 205 -12.87 0.82 16.10
CA HIS A 205 -12.05 0.13 17.09
C HIS A 205 -12.08 -1.37 16.82
N GLU A 206 -10.93 -2.02 16.83
CA GLU A 206 -10.78 -3.47 16.64
C GLU A 206 -10.92 -4.26 17.96
N GLY A 207 -10.78 -5.59 17.86
CA GLY A 207 -11.09 -6.52 18.96
C GLY A 207 -10.14 -6.47 20.15
N ALA A 208 -8.90 -6.01 19.97
CA ALA A 208 -7.93 -5.93 21.06
C ALA A 208 -7.86 -4.52 21.65
N PRO A 209 -7.52 -4.38 22.96
CA PRO A 209 -7.25 -3.09 23.56
C PRO A 209 -6.28 -2.25 22.74
N GLY A 210 -6.63 -0.99 22.48
CA GLY A 210 -5.84 -0.05 21.69
C GLY A 210 -5.74 -0.38 20.19
N GLN A 211 -6.42 -1.42 19.69
CA GLN A 211 -6.37 -1.81 18.29
C GLN A 211 -7.38 -1.01 17.46
N GLN A 212 -6.92 -0.48 16.34
CA GLN A 212 -7.70 0.35 15.42
C GLN A 212 -7.65 -0.26 14.03
N GLU A 213 -8.70 -0.01 13.24
CA GLU A 213 -8.74 -0.33 11.81
C GLU A 213 -9.23 0.87 11.01
N ILE A 214 -8.59 1.08 9.86
CA ILE A 214 -8.99 2.07 8.86
C ILE A 214 -8.84 1.42 7.48
N ASP A 215 -9.93 1.39 6.72
CA ASP A 215 -10.01 0.79 5.40
C ASP A 215 -9.88 1.86 4.34
N LEU A 216 -8.92 1.70 3.44
CA LEU A 216 -8.79 2.60 2.30
C LEU A 216 -9.78 2.18 1.21
N ARG A 217 -10.36 3.16 0.52
CA ARG A 217 -11.18 2.86 -0.65
C ARG A 217 -10.35 2.16 -1.73
N TYR A 218 -10.96 1.25 -2.49
CA TYR A 218 -10.28 0.55 -3.57
C TYR A 218 -9.70 1.51 -4.62
N ALA A 219 -8.52 1.18 -5.10
CA ALA A 219 -7.84 1.84 -6.22
C ALA A 219 -7.05 0.79 -7.02
N ASP A 220 -6.43 1.20 -8.14
CA ASP A 220 -5.44 0.34 -8.79
C ASP A 220 -4.32 -0.03 -7.81
N ALA A 221 -3.66 -1.14 -8.05
CA ALA A 221 -2.76 -1.71 -7.05
C ALA A 221 -1.51 -0.85 -6.79
N LEU A 222 -1.00 -0.10 -7.78
CA LEU A 222 0.16 0.77 -7.58
C LEU A 222 -0.20 1.97 -6.70
N THR A 223 -1.30 2.65 -7.03
CA THR A 223 -1.85 3.74 -6.21
C THR A 223 -2.15 3.24 -4.78
N THR A 224 -2.72 2.05 -4.63
CA THR A 224 -3.00 1.48 -3.31
C THR A 224 -1.72 1.22 -2.52
N ALA A 225 -0.67 0.69 -3.13
CA ALA A 225 0.61 0.44 -2.47
C ALA A 225 1.27 1.75 -1.99
N ASP A 226 1.31 2.78 -2.84
CA ASP A 226 1.77 4.13 -2.49
C ASP A 226 0.92 4.72 -1.34
N ASN A 227 -0.41 4.53 -1.37
CA ASN A 227 -1.32 4.98 -0.33
C ASN A 227 -1.08 4.25 1.01
N ILE A 228 -0.80 2.94 1.01
CA ILE A 228 -0.45 2.19 2.23
C ILE A 228 0.83 2.75 2.86
N MET A 229 1.85 3.05 2.06
CA MET A 229 3.08 3.67 2.57
C MET A 229 2.81 5.05 3.17
N THR A 230 2.01 5.87 2.50
CA THR A 230 1.59 7.18 3.00
C THR A 230 0.76 7.05 4.27
N PHE A 231 -0.19 6.12 4.30
CA PHE A 231 -1.00 5.79 5.47
C PHE A 231 -0.15 5.53 6.72
N ARG A 232 0.87 4.68 6.60
CA ARG A 232 1.76 4.37 7.73
C ARG A 232 2.49 5.60 8.28
N VAL A 233 2.87 6.53 7.40
CA VAL A 233 3.48 7.79 7.82
C VAL A 233 2.45 8.67 8.53
N VAL A 234 1.27 8.85 7.93
CA VAL A 234 0.18 9.65 8.53
C VAL A 234 -0.20 9.15 9.91
N MET A 235 -0.37 7.83 10.09
CA MET A 235 -0.67 7.27 11.43
C MET A 235 0.41 7.61 12.45
N LYS A 236 1.68 7.55 12.07
CA LYS A 236 2.79 7.89 12.98
C LYS A 236 2.86 9.40 13.28
N GLU A 237 2.59 10.26 12.30
CA GLU A 237 2.57 11.72 12.49
C GLU A 237 1.40 12.15 13.40
N VAL A 238 0.21 11.57 13.19
CA VAL A 238 -0.94 11.84 14.09
C VAL A 238 -0.66 11.31 15.49
N ALA A 239 -0.07 10.12 15.63
CA ALA A 239 0.30 9.58 16.93
C ALA A 239 1.30 10.48 17.65
N LEU A 240 2.32 10.96 16.95
CA LEU A 240 3.29 11.92 17.50
C LEU A 240 2.63 13.21 17.97
N ALA A 241 1.70 13.76 17.18
CA ALA A 241 0.97 14.97 17.53
C ALA A 241 0.06 14.80 18.76
N GLN A 242 -0.47 13.58 18.97
CA GLN A 242 -1.33 13.26 20.13
C GLN A 242 -0.56 12.70 21.34
N GLY A 243 0.77 12.56 21.25
CA GLY A 243 1.58 12.02 22.34
C GLY A 243 1.36 10.51 22.59
N VAL A 244 0.97 9.77 21.56
CA VAL A 244 0.82 8.30 21.58
C VAL A 244 1.75 7.64 20.54
N TYR A 245 1.76 6.33 20.46
CA TYR A 245 2.61 5.60 19.53
C TYR A 245 1.79 4.63 18.67
N ALA A 246 1.85 4.77 17.35
CA ALA A 246 1.22 3.86 16.39
C ALA A 246 2.17 2.73 15.98
N SER A 247 1.71 1.48 16.12
CA SER A 247 2.47 0.28 15.83
C SER A 247 1.76 -0.61 14.82
N PHE A 248 2.49 -1.00 13.77
CA PHE A 248 2.05 -1.97 12.76
C PHE A 248 2.62 -3.38 13.04
N MET A 249 3.06 -3.64 14.26
CA MET A 249 3.58 -4.95 14.66
C MET A 249 2.49 -6.02 14.53
N PRO A 250 2.74 -7.14 13.82
CA PRO A 250 1.71 -8.14 13.53
C PRO A 250 1.09 -8.78 14.77
N LYS A 251 1.88 -9.00 15.84
CA LYS A 251 1.41 -9.65 17.07
C LYS A 251 2.12 -9.06 18.31
N PRO A 252 1.73 -7.85 18.75
CA PRO A 252 2.37 -7.22 19.92
C PRO A 252 2.04 -7.92 21.26
N PHE A 253 0.86 -8.55 21.35
CA PHE A 253 0.40 -9.25 22.55
C PHE A 253 0.11 -10.72 22.25
N SER A 254 0.54 -11.62 23.13
CA SER A 254 0.26 -13.06 22.97
C SER A 254 -1.20 -13.41 23.21
N GLN A 255 -1.88 -12.68 24.11
CA GLN A 255 -3.25 -12.96 24.56
C GLN A 255 -4.34 -12.32 23.71
N TYR A 256 -4.03 -11.31 22.89
CA TYR A 256 -4.99 -10.62 22.04
C TYR A 256 -4.81 -10.96 20.55
N PRO A 257 -5.79 -10.72 19.69
CA PRO A 257 -5.60 -10.74 18.24
C PRO A 257 -4.41 -9.90 17.78
N GLY A 258 -3.84 -10.24 16.64
CA GLY A 258 -2.79 -9.44 15.99
C GLY A 258 -3.38 -8.54 14.91
N SER A 259 -2.51 -7.71 14.30
CA SER A 259 -2.90 -6.80 13.22
C SER A 259 -2.71 -7.43 11.85
N GLY A 260 -3.81 -7.58 11.11
CA GLY A 260 -3.85 -7.98 9.72
C GLY A 260 -3.86 -6.77 8.78
N MET A 261 -3.64 -7.06 7.52
CA MET A 261 -3.97 -6.18 6.39
C MET A 261 -4.74 -7.02 5.37
N HIS A 262 -5.98 -7.33 5.70
CA HIS A 262 -6.82 -8.10 4.80
C HIS A 262 -7.00 -7.30 3.51
N THR A 263 -6.62 -7.89 2.38
CA THR A 263 -6.64 -7.17 1.12
C THR A 263 -7.66 -7.80 0.18
N HIS A 264 -8.67 -7.02 -0.16
CA HIS A 264 -9.63 -7.39 -1.20
C HIS A 264 -9.03 -7.16 -2.57
N LEU A 265 -9.18 -8.13 -3.45
CA LEU A 265 -8.59 -8.21 -4.77
C LEU A 265 -9.69 -8.38 -5.81
N SER A 266 -9.57 -7.67 -6.93
CA SER A 266 -10.45 -7.84 -8.08
C SER A 266 -9.72 -7.54 -9.39
N LEU A 267 -10.13 -8.24 -10.46
CA LEU A 267 -9.69 -7.98 -11.83
C LEU A 267 -10.85 -7.40 -12.62
N PHE A 268 -10.56 -6.41 -13.46
CA PHE A 268 -11.52 -5.83 -14.37
C PHE A 268 -11.03 -5.92 -15.82
N GLU A 269 -11.96 -6.19 -16.73
CA GLU A 269 -11.81 -6.03 -18.17
C GLU A 269 -12.62 -4.80 -18.59
N GLY A 270 -11.97 -3.65 -18.75
CA GLY A 270 -12.67 -2.38 -18.83
C GLY A 270 -13.52 -2.15 -17.57
N ASP A 271 -14.82 -1.92 -17.73
CA ASP A 271 -15.76 -1.69 -16.63
C ASP A 271 -16.39 -2.98 -16.06
N ARG A 272 -16.05 -4.14 -16.62
CA ARG A 272 -16.59 -5.42 -16.22
C ARG A 272 -15.72 -6.12 -15.20
N ASN A 273 -16.29 -6.47 -14.04
CA ASN A 273 -15.61 -7.28 -13.04
C ASN A 273 -15.41 -8.72 -13.57
N ALA A 274 -14.15 -9.13 -13.76
CA ALA A 274 -13.80 -10.43 -14.32
C ALA A 274 -14.02 -11.59 -13.34
N PHE A 275 -14.23 -11.32 -12.04
CA PHE A 275 -14.52 -12.35 -11.04
C PHE A 275 -16.00 -12.70 -10.94
N TYR A 276 -16.88 -11.87 -11.51
CA TYR A 276 -18.32 -12.07 -11.44
C TYR A 276 -18.86 -12.91 -12.61
N GLU A 277 -19.73 -13.87 -12.29
CA GLU A 277 -20.53 -14.63 -13.27
C GLU A 277 -21.91 -14.95 -12.67
N ALA A 278 -22.95 -14.35 -13.26
CA ALA A 278 -24.31 -14.56 -12.80
C ALA A 278 -24.73 -16.02 -12.92
N GLY A 279 -25.29 -16.58 -11.83
CA GLY A 279 -25.76 -17.96 -11.79
C GLY A 279 -24.69 -19.02 -11.53
N ALA A 280 -23.40 -18.64 -11.48
CA ALA A 280 -22.34 -19.56 -11.05
C ALA A 280 -22.34 -19.70 -9.51
N ASP A 281 -21.75 -20.79 -9.01
CA ASP A 281 -21.58 -20.99 -7.56
C ASP A 281 -20.86 -19.83 -6.95
N TYR A 282 -21.42 -19.26 -5.88
CA TYR A 282 -20.94 -18.03 -5.20
C TYR A 282 -20.83 -16.81 -6.13
N GLN A 283 -21.48 -16.82 -7.30
CA GLN A 283 -21.38 -15.81 -8.36
C GLN A 283 -19.93 -15.60 -8.86
N LEU A 284 -19.06 -16.60 -8.68
CA LEU A 284 -17.66 -16.59 -9.11
C LEU A 284 -17.48 -17.14 -10.53
N SER A 285 -16.87 -16.33 -11.37
CA SER A 285 -16.45 -16.72 -12.72
C SER A 285 -15.34 -17.77 -12.70
N LYS A 286 -15.07 -18.36 -13.85
CA LYS A 286 -13.90 -19.21 -14.08
C LYS A 286 -12.59 -18.45 -13.75
N THR A 287 -12.47 -17.19 -14.14
CA THR A 287 -11.31 -16.32 -13.86
C THR A 287 -11.12 -16.16 -12.36
N GLY A 288 -12.17 -15.85 -11.59
CA GLY A 288 -12.11 -15.73 -10.14
C GLY A 288 -11.64 -17.03 -9.46
N ARG A 289 -12.17 -18.18 -9.89
CA ARG A 289 -11.75 -19.49 -9.37
C ARG A 289 -10.30 -19.83 -9.70
N GLN A 290 -9.82 -19.51 -10.91
CA GLN A 290 -8.42 -19.69 -11.29
C GLN A 290 -7.49 -18.78 -10.50
N PHE A 291 -7.92 -17.55 -10.20
CA PHE A 291 -7.17 -16.62 -9.38
C PHE A 291 -7.00 -17.15 -7.94
N ILE A 292 -8.10 -17.63 -7.32
CA ILE A 292 -8.05 -18.31 -6.01
C ILE A 292 -7.08 -19.49 -6.04
N ALA A 293 -7.17 -20.35 -7.05
CA ALA A 293 -6.32 -21.52 -7.18
C ALA A 293 -4.83 -21.13 -7.30
N GLY A 294 -4.52 -20.04 -8.00
CA GLY A 294 -3.17 -19.49 -8.12
C GLY A 294 -2.63 -19.01 -6.77
N LEU A 295 -3.43 -18.24 -6.02
CA LEU A 295 -3.06 -17.78 -4.68
C LEU A 295 -2.81 -18.95 -3.71
N LEU A 296 -3.70 -19.95 -3.69
CA LEU A 296 -3.53 -21.13 -2.84
C LEU A 296 -2.27 -21.93 -3.21
N LYS A 297 -2.00 -22.11 -4.51
CA LYS A 297 -0.83 -22.83 -4.99
C LYS A 297 0.48 -22.16 -4.58
N HIS A 298 0.52 -20.83 -4.60
CA HIS A 298 1.71 -20.04 -4.33
C HIS A 298 1.72 -19.40 -2.93
N ALA A 299 0.77 -19.81 -2.06
CA ALA A 299 0.67 -19.26 -0.71
C ALA A 299 1.98 -19.39 0.11
N PRO A 300 2.75 -20.52 0.06
CA PRO A 300 4.01 -20.61 0.80
C PRO A 300 5.04 -19.56 0.36
N GLU A 301 5.19 -19.36 -0.95
CA GLU A 301 6.14 -18.37 -1.51
C GLU A 301 5.68 -16.95 -1.22
N ILE A 302 4.38 -16.65 -1.36
CA ILE A 302 3.77 -15.35 -1.06
C ILE A 302 3.98 -15.02 0.43
N THR A 303 3.76 -15.98 1.34
CA THR A 303 3.93 -15.79 2.79
C THR A 303 5.34 -15.36 3.17
N ALA A 304 6.36 -15.83 2.45
CA ALA A 304 7.75 -15.40 2.69
C ALA A 304 7.95 -13.90 2.47
N VAL A 305 7.15 -13.27 1.62
CA VAL A 305 7.22 -11.84 1.28
C VAL A 305 6.20 -11.02 2.08
N THR A 306 4.96 -11.51 2.20
CA THR A 306 3.87 -10.78 2.86
C THR A 306 3.87 -10.90 4.38
N ASN A 307 4.66 -11.84 4.94
CA ASN A 307 4.78 -12.13 6.35
C ASN A 307 6.26 -12.34 6.72
N GLN A 308 7.10 -11.38 6.36
CA GLN A 308 8.56 -11.50 6.42
C GLN A 308 9.16 -11.44 7.83
N TRP A 309 8.39 -11.09 8.85
CA TRP A 309 8.87 -10.96 10.21
C TRP A 309 8.63 -12.24 11.03
N VAL A 310 9.53 -12.56 11.95
CA VAL A 310 9.28 -13.64 12.92
C VAL A 310 7.96 -13.41 13.67
N ASN A 311 7.64 -12.15 13.95
CA ASN A 311 6.40 -11.77 14.61
C ASN A 311 5.14 -12.04 13.75
N SER A 312 5.26 -12.00 12.42
CA SER A 312 4.17 -12.36 11.50
C SER A 312 3.67 -13.79 11.74
N TYR A 313 4.58 -14.73 11.94
CA TYR A 313 4.23 -16.14 12.21
C TYR A 313 3.57 -16.33 13.58
N LYS A 314 3.86 -15.48 14.56
CA LYS A 314 3.13 -15.49 15.84
C LYS A 314 1.66 -15.11 15.67
N ARG A 315 1.35 -14.23 14.71
CA ARG A 315 -0.04 -13.94 14.34
C ARG A 315 -0.67 -15.13 13.64
N LEU A 316 -0.04 -15.67 12.61
CA LEU A 316 -0.60 -16.76 11.79
C LEU A 316 -0.75 -18.08 12.56
N SER A 317 0.13 -18.40 13.50
CA SER A 317 0.06 -19.63 14.30
C SER A 317 -0.96 -19.57 15.44
N GLY A 318 -1.52 -18.39 15.74
CA GLY A 318 -2.43 -18.21 16.87
C GLY A 318 -3.85 -18.71 16.63
N GLY A 319 -4.23 -19.02 15.38
CA GLY A 319 -5.60 -19.37 15.01
C GLY A 319 -6.59 -18.20 15.14
N GLY A 320 -7.88 -18.50 15.26
CA GLY A 320 -8.93 -17.50 15.29
C GLY A 320 -9.21 -16.93 13.91
N GLU A 321 -9.21 -15.60 13.75
CA GLU A 321 -9.41 -14.94 12.46
C GLU A 321 -8.15 -14.87 11.58
N ALA A 322 -6.96 -15.09 12.15
CA ALA A 322 -5.74 -15.23 11.36
C ALA A 322 -5.66 -16.62 10.71
N PRO A 323 -5.42 -16.70 9.40
CA PRO A 323 -5.44 -17.98 8.70
C PRO A 323 -4.21 -18.83 9.07
N SER A 324 -4.44 -20.05 9.55
CA SER A 324 -3.41 -21.04 9.86
C SER A 324 -3.28 -22.13 8.80
N PHE A 325 -4.21 -22.21 7.85
CA PHE A 325 -4.28 -23.22 6.81
C PHE A 325 -4.43 -22.61 5.43
N ILE A 326 -3.83 -23.26 4.44
CA ILE A 326 -3.98 -22.88 3.02
C ILE A 326 -5.32 -23.44 2.54
N CYS A 327 -6.37 -22.63 2.65
CA CYS A 327 -7.71 -22.97 2.21
C CYS A 327 -8.48 -21.73 1.78
N TRP A 328 -9.60 -21.92 1.10
CA TRP A 328 -10.54 -20.86 0.79
C TRP A 328 -11.94 -21.22 1.29
N GLY A 329 -12.78 -20.22 1.48
CA GLY A 329 -14.15 -20.43 1.87
C GLY A 329 -15.04 -19.24 1.57
N HIS A 330 -16.34 -19.53 1.44
CA HIS A 330 -17.37 -18.51 1.34
C HIS A 330 -17.75 -18.05 2.75
N ASN A 331 -17.72 -16.74 3.01
CA ASN A 331 -18.00 -16.13 4.32
C ASN A 331 -17.14 -16.58 5.51
N ASN A 332 -16.14 -17.40 5.30
CA ASN A 332 -15.31 -17.92 6.39
C ASN A 332 -14.13 -16.99 6.69
N ARG A 333 -14.14 -16.32 7.83
CA ARG A 333 -13.09 -15.38 8.27
C ARG A 333 -11.79 -16.05 8.73
N SER A 334 -11.78 -17.37 8.96
CA SER A 334 -10.56 -18.11 9.30
C SER A 334 -9.83 -18.68 8.08
N ALA A 335 -10.41 -18.61 6.89
CA ALA A 335 -9.79 -19.06 5.66
C ALA A 335 -8.71 -18.09 5.19
N LEU A 336 -7.64 -18.63 4.53
CA LEU A 336 -6.62 -17.81 3.89
C LEU A 336 -7.20 -16.90 2.81
N ILE A 337 -8.14 -17.45 2.04
CA ILE A 337 -8.89 -16.72 1.03
C ILE A 337 -10.37 -16.79 1.37
N ARG A 338 -10.95 -15.63 1.62
CA ARG A 338 -12.38 -15.49 1.83
C ARG A 338 -13.04 -14.92 0.57
N VAL A 339 -14.12 -15.52 0.14
CA VAL A 339 -15.04 -14.93 -0.82
C VAL A 339 -16.18 -14.30 -0.03
N PRO A 340 -16.28 -12.97 0.06
CA PRO A 340 -17.36 -12.30 0.78
C PRO A 340 -18.73 -12.62 0.18
N MET A 341 -19.78 -12.43 0.98
CA MET A 341 -21.14 -12.63 0.53
C MET A 341 -21.47 -11.75 -0.67
N TYR A 342 -22.05 -12.37 -1.69
CA TYR A 342 -22.60 -11.64 -2.83
C TYR A 342 -23.73 -10.69 -2.41
N LYS A 343 -23.69 -9.46 -2.90
CA LYS A 343 -24.78 -8.49 -2.74
C LYS A 343 -25.62 -8.49 -4.00
N PRO A 344 -26.94 -8.81 -3.93
CA PRO A 344 -27.82 -8.80 -5.11
C PRO A 344 -27.72 -7.49 -5.91
N ALA A 345 -27.72 -7.59 -7.22
CA ALA A 345 -27.57 -6.48 -8.17
C ALA A 345 -26.25 -5.70 -8.10
N LYS A 346 -25.20 -6.22 -7.42
CA LYS A 346 -23.89 -5.59 -7.30
C LYS A 346 -22.76 -6.51 -7.80
N GLY A 347 -22.90 -7.07 -9.01
CA GLY A 347 -21.90 -7.95 -9.61
C GLY A 347 -20.49 -7.31 -9.67
N ASN A 348 -20.39 -6.01 -9.94
CA ASN A 348 -19.12 -5.28 -9.96
C ASN A 348 -18.45 -5.19 -8.57
N SER A 349 -19.11 -5.54 -7.48
CA SER A 349 -18.52 -5.60 -6.14
C SER A 349 -17.95 -6.98 -5.77
N THR A 350 -17.96 -7.96 -6.70
CA THR A 350 -17.40 -9.29 -6.47
C THR A 350 -15.89 -9.19 -6.28
N ARG A 351 -15.40 -9.76 -5.19
CA ARG A 351 -13.99 -9.67 -4.80
C ARG A 351 -13.55 -10.91 -4.03
N ILE A 352 -12.27 -11.09 -3.94
CA ILE A 352 -11.59 -12.13 -3.17
C ILE A 352 -10.80 -11.42 -2.08
N GLU A 353 -10.90 -11.84 -0.85
CA GLU A 353 -10.14 -11.30 0.28
C GLU A 353 -8.99 -12.24 0.64
N PHE A 354 -7.77 -11.75 0.58
CA PHE A 354 -6.57 -12.46 0.99
C PHE A 354 -6.19 -12.01 2.40
N ARG A 355 -6.20 -12.94 3.37
CA ARG A 355 -6.25 -12.62 4.79
C ARG A 355 -4.93 -12.83 5.56
N SER A 356 -3.91 -13.42 4.95
CA SER A 356 -2.66 -13.68 5.66
C SER A 356 -1.77 -12.47 5.85
N LEU A 357 -1.87 -11.45 4.98
CA LEU A 357 -1.02 -10.27 5.02
C LEU A 357 -1.11 -9.58 6.39
N ASP A 358 0.00 -9.10 6.87
CA ASP A 358 0.01 -8.22 8.04
C ASP A 358 0.29 -6.76 7.65
N SER A 359 -0.10 -5.83 8.53
CA SER A 359 -0.01 -4.40 8.26
C SER A 359 1.43 -3.85 8.21
N ALA A 360 2.45 -4.69 8.50
CA ALA A 360 3.86 -4.34 8.41
C ALA A 360 4.54 -4.85 7.12
N CYS A 361 3.83 -5.61 6.25
CA CYS A 361 4.43 -6.17 5.04
C CYS A 361 4.81 -5.09 4.01
N ASN A 362 5.68 -5.44 3.06
CA ASN A 362 5.92 -4.60 1.89
C ASN A 362 4.64 -4.59 1.02
N PRO A 363 4.05 -3.42 0.72
CA PRO A 363 2.78 -3.35 -0.01
C PRO A 363 2.93 -3.52 -1.53
N TYR A 364 4.17 -3.44 -2.06
CA TYR A 364 4.45 -3.59 -3.48
C TYR A 364 4.73 -5.05 -3.84
#